data_51116cc786f06382e37cc257f84976e3
#
_entry.id   51116cc786f06382e37cc257f84976e3
#
_cell.length_a   1.000
_cell.length_b   1.000
_cell.length_c   1.000
_cell.angle_alpha   90.00
_cell.angle_beta   90.00
_cell.angle_gamma   90.00
#
_symmetry.space_group_name_H-M   'P 1'
#
loop_
_entity.id
_entity.type
_entity.pdbx_description
1 polymer ?
#
loop_
_entity_poly.entity_id
_entity_poly.type
_entity_poly.pdbx_seq_one_letter_code
_entity_poly.pdbx_strand_id
1 'polypeptide(L)'
;MSQPSVYIIVLTYNSREVSRRCLQSLRGLTYPRRQVVVVDNGSKDGAEEMLREEFPEMTTIQTGGNLGYTGGNNRGIEYALAQGAAYVLILNPDTVLANPGFIEEMVAYAEAHPDVGIAGPRVFLREAGVVQNTILYQPGLWRNIVHFFRYRLKPGSCDLSGGEVAEAETLNGVCLLIRSSCLRQIGLFDENIFLYIEDADMDHRAHKSGWRVVYLPVDSVIHQQKREGYHMTSAVSFFLKRNSVYFLCKIGKRFDAWGYAILSLLLLLARGVATFNLEGFAEYLSFSRKLALAYHRILFGYKLDEFFGPPFGQWQ
;
A
#
# COMPACT_ATOMS: atom_id res chain seq x y z
N MET A 1 -11.89 -8.85 30.41
CA MET A 1 -10.53 -8.61 29.88
C MET A 1 -10.46 -7.19 29.37
N SER A 2 -9.33 -6.50 29.49
CA SER A 2 -9.18 -5.15 28.93
C SER A 2 -9.14 -5.24 27.40
N GLN A 3 -9.83 -4.31 26.69
CA GLN A 3 -9.78 -4.27 25.23
C GLN A 3 -8.33 -4.15 24.72
N PRO A 4 -7.96 -4.79 23.59
CA PRO A 4 -6.63 -4.69 23.01
C PRO A 4 -6.27 -3.25 22.61
N SER A 5 -4.99 -2.87 22.66
CA SER A 5 -4.54 -1.55 22.17
C SER A 5 -4.38 -1.55 20.65
N VAL A 6 -4.90 -0.49 19.98
CA VAL A 6 -4.77 -0.30 18.53
C VAL A 6 -4.00 0.99 18.25
N TYR A 7 -2.92 0.90 17.50
CA TYR A 7 -2.14 2.04 17.02
C TYR A 7 -2.44 2.28 15.54
N ILE A 8 -2.96 3.45 15.23
CA ILE A 8 -3.37 3.85 13.87
C ILE A 8 -2.23 4.63 13.27
N ILE A 9 -1.60 4.09 12.24
CA ILE A 9 -0.47 4.71 11.55
C ILE A 9 -0.99 5.41 10.31
N VAL A 10 -0.77 6.72 10.26
CA VAL A 10 -1.11 7.58 9.10
C VAL A 10 0.17 8.17 8.55
N LEU A 11 0.56 7.77 7.35
CA LEU A 11 1.75 8.28 6.65
C LEU A 11 1.37 9.47 5.79
N THR A 12 2.01 10.63 6.00
CA THR A 12 1.83 11.84 5.18
C THR A 12 3.11 12.20 4.43
N TYR A 13 2.97 12.66 3.19
CA TYR A 13 4.07 13.23 2.40
C TYR A 13 3.51 14.26 1.41
N ASN A 14 3.83 15.53 1.60
CA ASN A 14 3.37 16.66 0.77
C ASN A 14 1.85 16.61 0.50
N SER A 15 1.06 16.31 1.52
CA SER A 15 -0.40 16.13 1.44
C SER A 15 -1.14 16.78 2.61
N ARG A 16 -0.68 17.95 3.06
CA ARG A 16 -1.16 18.68 4.23
C ARG A 16 -2.68 18.73 4.34
N GLU A 17 -3.37 19.24 3.30
CA GLU A 17 -4.84 19.42 3.36
C GLU A 17 -5.61 18.10 3.34
N VAL A 18 -5.07 17.12 2.63
CA VAL A 18 -5.66 15.77 2.55
C VAL A 18 -5.53 15.08 3.91
N SER A 19 -4.33 15.11 4.49
CA SER A 19 -4.05 14.54 5.81
C SER A 19 -4.85 15.24 6.92
N ARG A 20 -4.98 16.58 6.86
CA ARG A 20 -5.81 17.34 7.81
C ARG A 20 -7.23 16.79 7.88
N ARG A 21 -7.88 16.58 6.75
CA ARG A 21 -9.26 16.04 6.70
C ARG A 21 -9.34 14.63 7.26
N CYS A 22 -8.38 13.78 6.94
CA CYS A 22 -8.27 12.44 7.51
C CYS A 22 -8.20 12.51 9.04
N LEU A 23 -7.21 13.23 9.57
CA LEU A 23 -6.96 13.33 11.01
C LEU A 23 -8.13 13.96 11.76
N GLN A 24 -8.78 14.98 11.19
CA GLN A 24 -10.01 15.55 11.77
C GLN A 24 -11.11 14.49 11.87
N SER A 25 -11.28 13.64 10.85
CA SER A 25 -12.29 12.59 10.88
C SER A 25 -12.00 11.53 11.95
N LEU A 26 -10.73 11.19 12.18
CA LEU A 26 -10.32 10.18 13.16
C LEU A 26 -10.64 10.55 14.62
N ARG A 27 -10.89 11.83 14.92
CA ARG A 27 -11.40 12.25 16.22
C ARG A 27 -12.76 11.65 16.55
N GLY A 28 -13.54 11.30 15.54
CA GLY A 28 -14.85 10.66 15.68
C GLY A 28 -14.80 9.16 16.02
N LEU A 29 -13.63 8.52 16.02
CA LEU A 29 -13.51 7.10 16.36
C LEU A 29 -13.99 6.82 17.78
N THR A 30 -14.70 5.73 17.98
CA THR A 30 -15.27 5.33 19.27
C THR A 30 -14.39 4.35 20.04
N TYR A 31 -13.46 3.62 19.36
CA TYR A 31 -12.59 2.64 20.02
C TYR A 31 -11.76 3.29 21.15
N PRO A 32 -11.92 2.87 22.42
CA PRO A 32 -11.36 3.61 23.56
C PRO A 32 -9.84 3.46 23.73
N ARG A 33 -9.26 2.31 23.35
CA ARG A 33 -7.82 2.04 23.47
C ARG A 33 -7.08 2.22 22.15
N ARG A 34 -7.33 3.35 21.51
CA ARG A 34 -6.63 3.74 20.27
C ARG A 34 -5.60 4.82 20.52
N GLN A 35 -4.56 4.83 19.70
CA GLN A 35 -3.61 5.93 19.57
C GLN A 35 -3.34 6.20 18.09
N VAL A 36 -3.40 7.46 17.67
CA VAL A 36 -3.05 7.88 16.31
C VAL A 36 -1.58 8.29 16.30
N VAL A 37 -0.83 7.70 15.37
CA VAL A 37 0.57 8.01 15.11
C VAL A 37 0.68 8.51 13.69
N VAL A 38 1.02 9.78 13.53
CA VAL A 38 1.20 10.40 12.23
C VAL A 38 2.70 10.41 11.90
N VAL A 39 3.06 9.80 10.79
CA VAL A 39 4.44 9.81 10.30
C VAL A 39 4.53 10.81 9.16
N ASP A 40 5.22 11.92 9.40
CA ASP A 40 5.55 12.88 8.35
C ASP A 40 6.85 12.47 7.65
N ASN A 41 6.69 12.08 6.39
CA ASN A 41 7.76 11.50 5.58
C ASN A 41 8.67 12.56 4.91
N GLY A 42 8.95 13.64 5.64
CA GLY A 42 9.78 14.74 5.18
C GLY A 42 9.04 15.71 4.26
N SER A 43 7.80 16.06 4.60
CA SER A 43 6.97 17.03 3.85
C SER A 43 7.60 18.44 3.85
N LYS A 44 7.29 19.21 2.78
CA LYS A 44 7.74 20.59 2.59
C LYS A 44 6.56 21.55 2.38
N ASP A 45 5.33 21.08 2.60
CA ASP A 45 4.09 21.82 2.38
C ASP A 45 3.48 22.43 3.65
N GLY A 46 4.23 22.44 4.78
CA GLY A 46 3.77 22.92 6.09
C GLY A 46 2.94 21.88 6.85
N ALA A 47 3.08 20.58 6.52
CA ALA A 47 2.40 19.51 7.25
C ALA A 47 2.88 19.42 8.70
N GLU A 48 4.17 19.62 8.97
CA GLU A 48 4.74 19.58 10.32
C GLU A 48 4.11 20.63 11.24
N GLU A 49 4.00 21.89 10.78
CA GLU A 49 3.35 22.97 11.52
C GLU A 49 1.89 22.64 11.80
N MET A 50 1.17 22.19 10.79
CA MET A 50 -0.23 21.80 10.90
C MET A 50 -0.41 20.69 11.94
N LEU A 51 0.44 19.66 11.95
CA LEU A 51 0.39 18.58 12.92
C LEU A 51 0.61 19.09 14.35
N ARG A 52 1.61 19.92 14.55
CA ARG A 52 1.93 20.49 15.87
C ARG A 52 0.82 21.39 16.41
N GLU A 53 0.19 22.21 15.55
CA GLU A 53 -0.77 23.23 15.95
C GLU A 53 -2.19 22.68 16.06
N GLU A 54 -2.61 21.83 15.12
CA GLU A 54 -4.00 21.38 15.03
C GLU A 54 -4.23 19.99 15.66
N PHE A 55 -3.16 19.16 15.82
CA PHE A 55 -3.29 17.79 16.30
C PHE A 55 -2.28 17.44 17.42
N PRO A 56 -2.13 18.31 18.45
CA PRO A 56 -1.16 18.09 19.53
C PRO A 56 -1.43 16.82 20.36
N GLU A 57 -2.65 16.28 20.29
CA GLU A 57 -3.04 15.03 20.96
C GLU A 57 -2.53 13.77 20.23
N MET A 58 -2.10 13.89 18.98
CA MET A 58 -1.60 12.78 18.19
C MET A 58 -0.09 12.69 18.28
N THR A 59 0.44 11.47 18.28
CA THR A 59 1.90 11.29 18.22
C THR A 59 2.40 11.58 16.82
N THR A 60 3.38 12.46 16.67
CA THR A 60 4.01 12.78 15.38
C THR A 60 5.44 12.26 15.35
N ILE A 61 5.81 11.59 14.25
CA ILE A 61 7.15 11.11 13.95
C ILE A 61 7.63 11.79 12.67
N GLN A 62 8.80 12.46 12.75
CA GLN A 62 9.47 13.07 11.60
C GLN A 62 10.54 12.12 11.08
N THR A 63 10.49 11.77 9.79
CA THR A 63 11.50 10.89 9.18
C THR A 63 12.74 11.64 8.68
N GLY A 64 12.64 12.96 8.54
CA GLY A 64 13.70 13.82 8.01
C GLY A 64 13.90 13.74 6.49
N GLY A 65 13.17 12.86 5.79
CA GLY A 65 13.23 12.69 4.35
C GLY A 65 12.25 11.64 3.87
N ASN A 66 11.98 11.59 2.56
CA ASN A 66 11.03 10.63 1.99
C ASN A 66 11.62 9.21 1.94
N LEU A 67 11.21 8.35 2.87
CA LEU A 67 11.58 6.94 2.96
C LEU A 67 10.67 6.01 2.12
N GLY A 68 9.76 6.58 1.33
CA GLY A 68 8.72 5.81 0.64
C GLY A 68 7.58 5.38 1.55
N TYR A 69 6.63 4.67 0.97
CA TYR A 69 5.48 4.15 1.73
C TYR A 69 5.93 3.14 2.79
N THR A 70 6.82 2.23 2.44
CA THR A 70 7.30 1.16 3.30
C THR A 70 8.12 1.69 4.47
N GLY A 71 9.18 2.45 4.18
CA GLY A 71 10.06 2.98 5.22
C GLY A 71 9.33 3.94 6.16
N GLY A 72 8.45 4.80 5.63
CA GLY A 72 7.64 5.69 6.45
C GLY A 72 6.70 4.94 7.38
N ASN A 73 5.90 3.98 6.86
CA ASN A 73 5.02 3.17 7.71
C ASN A 73 5.79 2.34 8.73
N ASN A 74 6.98 1.81 8.38
CA ASN A 74 7.80 1.05 9.31
C ASN A 74 8.16 1.87 10.55
N ARG A 75 8.47 3.16 10.44
CA ARG A 75 8.75 4.03 11.61
C ARG A 75 7.56 4.11 12.57
N GLY A 76 6.35 4.21 12.01
CA GLY A 76 5.12 4.17 12.83
C GLY A 76 4.87 2.81 13.46
N ILE A 77 5.07 1.73 12.71
CA ILE A 77 4.91 0.36 13.20
C ILE A 77 5.93 0.04 14.31
N GLU A 78 7.20 0.39 14.11
CA GLU A 78 8.27 0.23 15.12
C GLU A 78 7.89 0.92 16.43
N TYR A 79 7.42 2.18 16.35
CA TYR A 79 6.94 2.91 17.51
C TYR A 79 5.77 2.18 18.19
N ALA A 80 4.74 1.79 17.44
CA ALA A 80 3.58 1.09 17.98
C ALA A 80 3.95 -0.21 18.68
N LEU A 81 4.83 -1.02 18.08
CA LEU A 81 5.30 -2.27 18.67
C LEU A 81 6.14 -2.05 19.94
N ALA A 82 6.95 -0.98 19.99
CA ALA A 82 7.72 -0.59 21.17
C ALA A 82 6.80 -0.13 22.33
N GLN A 83 5.64 0.47 22.02
CA GLN A 83 4.61 0.84 23.01
C GLN A 83 3.70 -0.33 23.40
N GLY A 84 3.95 -1.54 22.90
CA GLY A 84 3.15 -2.72 23.25
C GLY A 84 1.79 -2.77 22.57
N ALA A 85 1.65 -2.22 21.35
CA ALA A 85 0.44 -2.35 20.55
C ALA A 85 0.03 -3.83 20.42
N ALA A 86 -1.26 -4.12 20.61
CA ALA A 86 -1.83 -5.44 20.30
C ALA A 86 -2.12 -5.55 18.79
N TYR A 87 -2.54 -4.43 18.19
CA TYR A 87 -2.80 -4.30 16.78
C TYR A 87 -2.21 -3.00 16.23
N VAL A 88 -1.79 -3.04 14.98
CA VAL A 88 -1.45 -1.86 14.17
C VAL A 88 -2.48 -1.73 13.07
N LEU A 89 -3.07 -0.54 12.93
CA LEU A 89 -3.94 -0.19 11.81
C LEU A 89 -3.19 0.75 10.87
N ILE A 90 -2.84 0.28 9.68
CA ILE A 90 -2.31 1.13 8.61
C ILE A 90 -3.49 1.84 7.95
N LEU A 91 -3.40 3.15 7.78
CA LEU A 91 -4.46 3.95 7.17
C LEU A 91 -3.89 5.02 6.24
N ASN A 92 -4.36 5.05 5.01
CA ASN A 92 -3.95 6.06 4.05
C ASN A 92 -4.44 7.46 4.45
N PRO A 93 -3.63 8.52 4.22
CA PRO A 93 -3.96 9.89 4.61
C PRO A 93 -5.09 10.54 3.79
N ASP A 94 -5.48 9.93 2.66
CA ASP A 94 -6.57 10.38 1.79
C ASP A 94 -7.90 9.65 2.05
N THR A 95 -8.09 9.25 3.31
CA THR A 95 -9.33 8.62 3.79
C THR A 95 -10.08 9.53 4.75
N VAL A 96 -11.40 9.36 4.83
CA VAL A 96 -12.25 9.95 5.87
C VAL A 96 -13.14 8.87 6.46
N LEU A 97 -13.43 9.00 7.74
CA LEU A 97 -14.22 8.03 8.49
C LEU A 97 -15.64 7.92 7.95
N ALA A 98 -16.10 6.70 7.66
CA ALA A 98 -17.49 6.41 7.30
C ALA A 98 -18.25 5.78 8.48
N ASN A 99 -17.58 4.90 9.24
CA ASN A 99 -18.15 4.24 10.42
C ASN A 99 -17.24 4.47 11.63
N PRO A 100 -17.67 5.22 12.66
CA PRO A 100 -16.88 5.45 13.88
C PRO A 100 -16.49 4.18 14.65
N GLY A 101 -17.30 3.11 14.55
CA GLY A 101 -17.16 1.88 15.30
C GLY A 101 -16.44 0.76 14.54
N PHE A 102 -15.87 1.01 13.38
CA PHE A 102 -15.30 -0.06 12.56
C PHE A 102 -14.13 -0.81 13.23
N ILE A 103 -13.37 -0.13 14.07
CA ILE A 103 -12.22 -0.75 14.76
C ILE A 103 -12.70 -1.79 15.77
N GLU A 104 -13.79 -1.49 16.50
CA GLU A 104 -14.43 -2.42 17.43
C GLU A 104 -14.82 -3.73 16.74
N GLU A 105 -15.46 -3.62 15.57
CA GLU A 105 -15.92 -4.77 14.81
C GLU A 105 -14.73 -5.59 14.27
N MET A 106 -13.71 -4.92 13.73
CA MET A 106 -12.50 -5.59 13.23
C MET A 106 -11.73 -6.29 14.35
N VAL A 107 -11.54 -5.63 15.50
CA VAL A 107 -10.84 -6.21 16.65
C VAL A 107 -11.64 -7.37 17.22
N ALA A 108 -12.96 -7.26 17.35
CA ALA A 108 -13.82 -8.34 17.84
C ALA A 108 -13.69 -9.58 16.94
N TYR A 109 -13.69 -9.40 15.61
CA TYR A 109 -13.46 -10.50 14.67
C TYR A 109 -12.07 -11.13 14.85
N ALA A 110 -11.02 -10.29 14.92
CA ALA A 110 -9.65 -10.77 15.05
C ALA A 110 -9.41 -11.51 16.38
N GLU A 111 -10.04 -11.08 17.49
CA GLU A 111 -9.96 -11.78 18.78
C GLU A 111 -10.71 -13.11 18.76
N ALA A 112 -11.83 -13.21 18.03
CA ALA A 112 -12.55 -14.46 17.83
C ALA A 112 -11.82 -15.45 16.88
N HIS A 113 -10.88 -14.96 16.06
CA HIS A 113 -10.13 -15.74 15.09
C HIS A 113 -8.61 -15.51 15.28
N PRO A 114 -7.96 -16.22 16.21
CA PRO A 114 -6.55 -16.01 16.56
C PRO A 114 -5.55 -16.29 15.42
N ASP A 115 -5.96 -17.01 14.41
CA ASP A 115 -5.22 -17.36 13.19
C ASP A 115 -5.25 -16.24 12.13
N VAL A 116 -6.09 -15.20 12.33
CA VAL A 116 -6.12 -14.02 11.46
C VAL A 116 -4.98 -13.07 11.84
N GLY A 117 -4.05 -12.89 10.89
CA GLY A 117 -2.90 -11.99 11.03
C GLY A 117 -3.15 -10.61 10.46
N ILE A 118 -3.86 -10.53 9.32
CA ILE A 118 -4.16 -9.29 8.60
C ILE A 118 -5.64 -9.27 8.22
N ALA A 119 -6.32 -8.16 8.49
CA ALA A 119 -7.71 -7.96 8.12
C ALA A 119 -7.89 -6.61 7.43
N GLY A 120 -8.62 -6.59 6.30
CA GLY A 120 -9.00 -5.38 5.58
C GLY A 120 -10.51 -5.18 5.62
N PRO A 121 -11.02 -3.99 5.98
CA PRO A 121 -12.44 -3.71 6.02
C PRO A 121 -12.98 -3.33 4.63
N ARG A 122 -14.31 -3.13 4.55
CA ARG A 122 -14.94 -2.48 3.40
C ARG A 122 -14.55 -1.01 3.35
N VAL A 123 -13.94 -0.63 2.23
CA VAL A 123 -13.57 0.74 1.91
C VAL A 123 -14.49 1.26 0.83
N PHE A 124 -14.98 2.48 0.98
CA PHE A 124 -15.76 3.16 -0.06
C PHE A 124 -14.86 4.03 -0.93
N LEU A 125 -15.17 4.12 -2.22
CA LEU A 125 -14.46 4.96 -3.15
C LEU A 125 -15.20 6.28 -3.35
N ARG A 126 -14.65 7.38 -2.83
CA ARG A 126 -15.12 8.78 -2.95
C ARG A 126 -16.40 9.12 -2.23
N GLU A 127 -17.36 8.23 -2.15
CA GLU A 127 -18.64 8.43 -1.48
C GLU A 127 -19.12 7.14 -0.84
N ALA A 128 -19.93 7.26 0.18
CA ALA A 128 -20.54 6.10 0.80
C ALA A 128 -21.43 5.34 -0.21
N GLY A 129 -21.33 4.01 -0.20
CA GLY A 129 -22.09 3.13 -1.09
C GLY A 129 -21.36 2.69 -2.36
N VAL A 130 -20.26 3.37 -2.76
CA VAL A 130 -19.41 2.90 -3.85
C VAL A 130 -18.27 2.09 -3.27
N VAL A 131 -18.37 0.77 -3.27
CA VAL A 131 -17.35 -0.12 -2.68
C VAL A 131 -16.10 -0.16 -3.55
N GLN A 132 -14.95 0.10 -2.93
CA GLN A 132 -13.66 -0.08 -3.56
C GLN A 132 -13.28 -1.56 -3.54
N ASN A 133 -12.80 -2.09 -4.66
CA ASN A 133 -12.20 -3.42 -4.65
C ASN A 133 -10.85 -3.38 -3.92
N THR A 134 -10.80 -3.97 -2.73
CA THR A 134 -9.60 -4.07 -1.89
C THR A 134 -8.98 -5.47 -1.90
N ILE A 135 -9.67 -6.48 -2.46
CA ILE A 135 -9.08 -7.80 -2.66
C ILE A 135 -8.30 -7.79 -3.97
N LEU A 136 -7.01 -8.04 -3.86
CA LEU A 136 -6.08 -8.04 -4.98
C LEU A 136 -5.47 -9.43 -5.16
N TYR A 137 -4.79 -9.61 -6.29
CA TYR A 137 -4.02 -10.80 -6.58
C TYR A 137 -2.53 -10.49 -6.61
N GLN A 138 -1.72 -11.41 -6.12
CA GLN A 138 -0.27 -11.28 -6.20
C GLN A 138 0.19 -11.21 -7.68
N PRO A 139 1.27 -10.46 -7.96
CA PRO A 139 1.87 -10.44 -9.29
C PRO A 139 2.20 -11.84 -9.80
N GLY A 140 1.93 -12.08 -11.09
CA GLY A 140 2.25 -13.35 -11.75
C GLY A 140 2.19 -13.18 -13.27
N LEU A 141 3.08 -13.85 -14.01
CA LEU A 141 3.16 -13.71 -15.47
C LEU A 141 1.82 -14.03 -16.16
N TRP A 142 1.27 -15.19 -15.90
CA TRP A 142 0.02 -15.65 -16.52
C TRP A 142 -1.17 -14.79 -16.11
N ARG A 143 -1.25 -14.38 -14.84
CA ARG A 143 -2.30 -13.48 -14.35
C ARG A 143 -2.25 -12.13 -15.05
N ASN A 144 -1.05 -11.57 -15.24
CA ASN A 144 -0.90 -10.29 -15.94
C ASN A 144 -1.26 -10.41 -17.44
N ILE A 145 -0.93 -11.54 -18.09
CA ILE A 145 -1.36 -11.81 -19.45
C ILE A 145 -2.89 -11.92 -19.53
N VAL A 146 -3.48 -12.73 -18.66
CA VAL A 146 -4.96 -12.90 -18.61
C VAL A 146 -5.65 -11.57 -18.27
N HIS A 147 -5.10 -10.79 -17.31
CA HIS A 147 -5.63 -9.48 -16.95
C HIS A 147 -5.53 -8.48 -18.10
N PHE A 148 -4.41 -8.47 -18.84
CA PHE A 148 -4.25 -7.63 -20.04
C PHE A 148 -5.32 -7.92 -21.09
N PHE A 149 -5.65 -9.20 -21.34
CA PHE A 149 -6.70 -9.57 -22.29
C PHE A 149 -8.11 -9.34 -21.71
N ARG A 150 -8.36 -9.69 -20.43
CA ARG A 150 -9.65 -9.47 -19.76
C ARG A 150 -10.00 -7.99 -19.58
N TYR A 151 -9.02 -7.14 -19.25
CA TYR A 151 -9.26 -5.69 -19.09
C TYR A 151 -9.71 -5.02 -20.38
N ARG A 152 -9.34 -5.58 -21.53
CA ARG A 152 -9.90 -5.16 -22.84
C ARG A 152 -11.29 -5.75 -23.12
N LEU A 153 -11.69 -6.82 -22.44
CA LEU A 153 -12.94 -7.53 -22.71
C LEU A 153 -14.04 -7.29 -21.67
N LYS A 154 -13.71 -7.14 -20.40
CA LYS A 154 -14.60 -6.65 -19.30
C LYS A 154 -13.76 -6.38 -18.05
N PRO A 155 -13.89 -5.22 -17.36
CA PRO A 155 -13.32 -5.05 -16.03
C PRO A 155 -14.10 -5.96 -15.07
N GLY A 156 -13.48 -7.05 -14.64
CA GLY A 156 -14.04 -7.92 -13.60
C GLY A 156 -13.81 -7.25 -12.25
N SER A 157 -14.83 -6.58 -11.70
CA SER A 157 -14.88 -6.27 -10.29
C SER A 157 -15.16 -7.56 -9.53
N CYS A 158 -14.34 -7.90 -8.51
CA CYS A 158 -14.79 -8.80 -7.48
C CYS A 158 -15.97 -8.09 -6.79
N ASP A 159 -17.16 -8.68 -6.81
CA ASP A 159 -18.32 -8.07 -6.14
C ASP A 159 -18.16 -8.27 -4.63
N LEU A 160 -17.63 -7.25 -3.97
CA LEU A 160 -17.49 -7.20 -2.51
C LEU A 160 -18.77 -6.68 -1.83
N SER A 161 -19.84 -6.43 -2.56
CA SER A 161 -21.11 -5.95 -2.01
C SER A 161 -21.85 -7.06 -1.24
N GLY A 162 -21.46 -8.32 -1.41
CA GLY A 162 -22.14 -9.51 -0.89
C GLY A 162 -22.15 -9.69 0.64
N GLY A 163 -21.48 -8.84 1.41
CA GLY A 163 -21.60 -8.85 2.87
C GLY A 163 -20.98 -10.04 3.59
N GLU A 164 -20.14 -10.83 2.93
CA GLU A 164 -19.49 -12.01 3.51
C GLU A 164 -18.01 -11.78 3.76
N VAL A 165 -17.49 -12.44 4.82
CA VAL A 165 -16.06 -12.53 5.10
C VAL A 165 -15.41 -13.38 4.01
N ALA A 166 -14.29 -12.90 3.45
CA ALA A 166 -13.60 -13.60 2.38
C ALA A 166 -12.08 -13.71 2.68
N GLU A 167 -11.52 -14.87 2.34
CA GLU A 167 -10.05 -15.02 2.28
C GLU A 167 -9.51 -14.20 1.13
N ALA A 168 -8.44 -13.47 1.38
CA ALA A 168 -7.77 -12.66 0.38
C ALA A 168 -6.36 -13.18 0.10
N GLU A 169 -5.97 -13.25 -1.15
CA GLU A 169 -4.57 -13.50 -1.51
C GLU A 169 -3.72 -12.26 -1.19
N THR A 170 -4.28 -11.08 -1.40
CA THR A 170 -3.70 -9.79 -1.06
C THR A 170 -4.81 -8.78 -0.78
N LEU A 171 -4.62 -7.95 0.23
CA LEU A 171 -5.48 -6.82 0.54
C LEU A 171 -4.77 -5.51 0.16
N ASN A 172 -5.54 -4.54 -0.30
CA ASN A 172 -5.02 -3.19 -0.59
C ASN A 172 -4.73 -2.42 0.71
N GLY A 173 -3.56 -1.77 0.79
CA GLY A 173 -3.04 -1.08 1.97
C GLY A 173 -3.78 0.21 2.37
N VAL A 174 -4.95 0.50 1.82
CA VAL A 174 -5.73 1.71 2.20
C VAL A 174 -6.12 1.68 3.67
N CYS A 175 -6.55 0.52 4.18
CA CYS A 175 -6.92 0.32 5.58
C CYS A 175 -6.69 -1.15 5.96
N LEU A 176 -5.68 -1.43 6.78
CA LEU A 176 -5.30 -2.78 7.19
C LEU A 176 -5.10 -2.87 8.70
N LEU A 177 -5.86 -3.73 9.37
CA LEU A 177 -5.62 -4.10 10.75
C LEU A 177 -4.67 -5.30 10.78
N ILE A 178 -3.52 -5.14 11.42
CA ILE A 178 -2.48 -6.16 11.48
C ILE A 178 -2.21 -6.53 12.94
N ARG A 179 -2.27 -7.82 13.25
CA ARG A 179 -1.95 -8.33 14.58
C ARG A 179 -0.46 -8.17 14.85
N SER A 180 -0.09 -7.62 16.00
CA SER A 180 1.32 -7.38 16.35
C SER A 180 2.15 -8.66 16.44
N SER A 181 1.57 -9.79 16.85
CA SER A 181 2.26 -11.09 16.81
C SER A 181 2.55 -11.56 15.38
N CYS A 182 1.66 -11.26 14.42
CA CYS A 182 1.91 -11.50 13.01
C CYS A 182 3.12 -10.66 12.54
N LEU A 183 3.12 -9.34 12.80
CA LEU A 183 4.24 -8.46 12.44
C LEU A 183 5.58 -8.92 13.05
N ARG A 184 5.58 -9.35 14.32
CA ARG A 184 6.80 -9.86 14.95
C ARG A 184 7.31 -11.15 14.32
N GLN A 185 6.43 -11.98 13.76
CA GLN A 185 6.81 -13.23 13.11
C GLN A 185 7.26 -13.03 11.67
N ILE A 186 6.55 -12.21 10.88
CA ILE A 186 6.81 -12.04 9.45
C ILE A 186 7.77 -10.88 9.13
N GLY A 187 8.03 -10.00 10.09
CA GLY A 187 8.74 -8.73 9.90
C GLY A 187 7.86 -7.62 9.34
N LEU A 188 8.43 -6.44 9.23
CA LEU A 188 7.78 -5.22 8.74
C LEU A 188 7.69 -5.19 7.20
N PHE A 189 7.29 -4.05 6.63
CA PHE A 189 7.38 -3.86 5.19
C PHE A 189 8.82 -3.96 4.69
N ASP A 190 9.02 -4.53 3.52
CA ASP A 190 10.33 -4.60 2.87
C ASP A 190 10.70 -3.24 2.26
N GLU A 191 11.66 -2.53 2.85
CA GLU A 191 12.06 -1.18 2.41
C GLU A 191 12.74 -1.15 1.02
N ASN A 192 13.12 -2.30 0.46
CA ASN A 192 13.49 -2.39 -0.95
C ASN A 192 12.29 -2.16 -1.88
N ILE A 193 11.07 -2.24 -1.38
CA ILE A 193 9.84 -1.88 -2.06
C ILE A 193 9.45 -0.47 -1.61
N PHE A 194 9.87 0.54 -2.34
CA PHE A 194 9.60 1.93 -1.96
C PHE A 194 8.09 2.27 -1.94
N LEU A 195 7.34 1.79 -2.93
CA LEU A 195 5.92 2.05 -3.14
C LEU A 195 5.34 1.03 -4.12
N TYR A 196 4.14 0.53 -3.86
CA TYR A 196 3.40 -0.52 -4.58
C TYR A 196 4.03 -1.92 -4.50
N ILE A 197 3.19 -2.94 -4.39
CA ILE A 197 3.52 -4.36 -4.20
C ILE A 197 3.95 -4.71 -2.75
N GLU A 198 4.09 -3.74 -1.87
CA GLU A 198 4.39 -3.95 -0.44
C GLU A 198 3.30 -4.77 0.26
N ASP A 199 2.03 -4.54 -0.10
CA ASP A 199 0.89 -5.28 0.42
C ASP A 199 1.00 -6.76 0.03
N ALA A 200 1.27 -7.02 -1.26
CA ALA A 200 1.43 -8.38 -1.77
C ALA A 200 2.61 -9.12 -1.11
N ASP A 201 3.70 -8.42 -0.82
CA ASP A 201 4.84 -8.99 -0.11
C ASP A 201 4.51 -9.34 1.34
N MET A 202 3.85 -8.43 2.04
CA MET A 202 3.46 -8.64 3.45
C MET A 202 2.46 -9.79 3.57
N ASP A 203 1.42 -9.79 2.75
CA ASP A 203 0.38 -10.81 2.76
C ASP A 203 0.94 -12.18 2.35
N HIS A 204 1.86 -12.22 1.37
CA HIS A 204 2.57 -13.46 1.02
C HIS A 204 3.36 -14.03 2.19
N ARG A 205 4.09 -13.18 2.93
CA ARG A 205 4.83 -13.60 4.13
C ARG A 205 3.89 -14.06 5.24
N ALA A 206 2.75 -13.43 5.42
CA ALA A 206 1.72 -13.82 6.36
C ALA A 206 1.18 -15.22 6.03
N HIS A 207 0.73 -15.46 4.79
CA HIS A 207 0.28 -16.78 4.34
C HIS A 207 1.34 -17.87 4.50
N LYS A 208 2.58 -17.57 4.10
CA LYS A 208 3.70 -18.52 4.24
C LYS A 208 4.00 -18.89 5.71
N SER A 209 3.66 -18.01 6.64
CA SER A 209 3.84 -18.19 8.07
C SER A 209 2.60 -18.78 8.78
N GLY A 210 1.56 -19.17 8.02
CA GLY A 210 0.34 -19.80 8.52
C GLY A 210 -0.74 -18.82 8.96
N TRP A 211 -0.57 -17.50 8.77
CA TRP A 211 -1.59 -16.51 9.05
C TRP A 211 -2.63 -16.40 7.93
N ARG A 212 -3.87 -16.18 8.32
CA ARG A 212 -4.93 -15.83 7.40
C ARG A 212 -4.93 -14.33 7.13
N VAL A 213 -5.23 -13.98 5.87
CA VAL A 213 -5.46 -12.63 5.39
C VAL A 213 -6.92 -12.55 4.96
N VAL A 214 -7.72 -11.70 5.60
CA VAL A 214 -9.18 -11.73 5.43
C VAL A 214 -9.76 -10.35 5.11
N TYR A 215 -10.69 -10.32 4.17
CA TYR A 215 -11.59 -9.19 3.96
C TYR A 215 -12.77 -9.30 4.92
N LEU A 216 -13.09 -8.21 5.60
CA LEU A 216 -14.25 -8.09 6.48
C LEU A 216 -15.28 -7.13 5.87
N PRO A 217 -16.57 -7.51 5.79
CA PRO A 217 -17.62 -6.64 5.26
C PRO A 217 -18.05 -5.56 6.28
N VAL A 218 -17.09 -4.98 6.98
CA VAL A 218 -17.26 -3.91 7.96
C VAL A 218 -17.03 -2.57 7.27
N ASP A 219 -18.03 -1.72 7.24
CA ASP A 219 -17.90 -0.36 6.68
C ASP A 219 -16.87 0.43 7.49
N SER A 220 -15.93 1.08 6.85
CA SER A 220 -14.82 1.73 7.55
C SER A 220 -14.60 3.18 7.15
N VAL A 221 -13.99 3.41 6.02
CA VAL A 221 -13.57 4.72 5.54
C VAL A 221 -13.97 4.95 4.08
N ILE A 222 -14.03 6.22 3.69
CA ILE A 222 -14.16 6.67 2.31
C ILE A 222 -12.79 7.10 1.82
N HIS A 223 -12.27 6.43 0.80
CA HIS A 223 -11.02 6.76 0.14
C HIS A 223 -11.26 7.85 -0.90
N GLN A 224 -10.72 9.04 -0.67
CA GLN A 224 -10.99 10.24 -1.47
C GLN A 224 -10.16 10.35 -2.76
N GLN A 225 -9.77 9.23 -3.33
CA GLN A 225 -8.98 9.20 -4.55
C GLN A 225 -9.62 10.02 -5.67
N LYS A 226 -8.88 10.94 -6.31
CA LYS A 226 -9.39 11.81 -7.39
C LYS A 226 -9.82 10.98 -8.61
N ARG A 227 -11.03 11.26 -9.12
CA ARG A 227 -11.61 10.55 -10.29
C ARG A 227 -11.02 11.01 -11.63
N GLU A 228 -10.72 12.28 -11.72
CA GLU A 228 -10.21 12.88 -12.94
C GLU A 228 -8.69 12.87 -12.92
N GLY A 229 -8.10 12.28 -13.95
CA GLY A 229 -6.67 12.40 -14.22
C GLY A 229 -5.74 11.56 -13.34
N TYR A 230 -6.18 10.42 -12.77
CA TYR A 230 -5.22 9.42 -12.33
C TYR A 230 -4.55 8.82 -13.57
N HIS A 231 -3.75 9.65 -14.22
CA HIS A 231 -2.78 9.14 -15.15
C HIS A 231 -1.71 8.44 -14.33
N MET A 232 -1.53 7.15 -14.60
CA MET A 232 -0.42 6.40 -14.04
C MET A 232 0.86 7.14 -14.40
N THR A 233 1.41 7.90 -13.45
CA THR A 233 2.64 8.65 -13.68
C THR A 233 3.75 7.68 -14.07
N SER A 234 4.77 8.17 -14.75
CA SER A 234 5.94 7.35 -15.10
C SER A 234 6.57 6.71 -13.85
N ALA A 235 6.59 7.43 -12.71
CA ALA A 235 7.07 6.91 -11.43
C ALA A 235 6.21 5.75 -10.90
N VAL A 236 4.87 5.89 -10.88
CA VAL A 236 3.95 4.82 -10.47
C VAL A 236 4.13 3.58 -11.35
N SER A 237 4.16 3.77 -12.66
CA SER A 237 4.37 2.69 -13.63
C SER A 237 5.73 2.00 -13.44
N PHE A 238 6.77 2.77 -13.12
CA PHE A 238 8.11 2.24 -12.84
C PHE A 238 8.11 1.35 -11.60
N PHE A 239 7.61 1.85 -10.47
CA PHE A 239 7.59 1.09 -9.21
C PHE A 239 6.74 -0.17 -9.32
N LEU A 240 5.54 -0.09 -9.89
CA LEU A 240 4.69 -1.28 -10.10
C LEU A 240 5.43 -2.37 -10.88
N LYS A 241 6.05 -2.03 -12.00
CA LYS A 241 6.74 -3.01 -12.85
C LYS A 241 8.01 -3.53 -12.19
N ARG A 242 8.84 -2.65 -11.66
CA ARG A 242 10.09 -2.98 -10.97
C ARG A 242 9.82 -3.90 -9.78
N ASN A 243 8.86 -3.52 -8.93
CA ASN A 243 8.55 -4.24 -7.71
C ASN A 243 7.85 -5.58 -7.98
N SER A 244 7.08 -5.69 -9.07
CA SER A 244 6.54 -7.00 -9.49
C SER A 244 7.65 -7.99 -9.83
N VAL A 245 8.69 -7.58 -10.54
CA VAL A 245 9.86 -8.44 -10.82
C VAL A 245 10.62 -8.78 -9.55
N TYR A 246 10.84 -7.77 -8.68
CA TYR A 246 11.49 -7.98 -7.39
C TYR A 246 10.74 -9.01 -6.53
N PHE A 247 9.43 -8.81 -6.36
CA PHE A 247 8.57 -9.71 -5.60
C PHE A 247 8.62 -11.14 -6.15
N LEU A 248 8.48 -11.32 -7.48
CA LEU A 248 8.54 -12.64 -8.11
C LEU A 248 9.90 -13.34 -7.88
N CYS A 249 11.01 -12.60 -7.93
CA CYS A 249 12.32 -13.13 -7.58
C CYS A 249 12.39 -13.54 -6.10
N LYS A 250 11.89 -12.69 -5.20
CA LYS A 250 11.88 -12.91 -3.75
C LYS A 250 11.12 -14.16 -3.35
N ILE A 251 9.98 -14.44 -4.01
CA ILE A 251 9.17 -15.63 -3.74
C ILE A 251 9.62 -16.89 -4.55
N GLY A 252 10.77 -16.82 -5.23
CA GLY A 252 11.35 -17.94 -5.97
C GLY A 252 10.79 -18.19 -7.37
N LYS A 253 9.85 -17.36 -7.86
CA LYS A 253 9.24 -17.48 -9.21
C LYS A 253 10.10 -16.80 -10.29
N ARG A 254 11.36 -17.19 -10.41
CA ARG A 254 12.33 -16.53 -11.31
C ARG A 254 11.94 -16.59 -12.79
N PHE A 255 11.33 -17.68 -13.25
CA PHE A 255 10.84 -17.78 -14.64
C PHE A 255 9.72 -16.76 -14.91
N ASP A 256 8.77 -16.63 -13.98
CA ASP A 256 7.71 -15.62 -14.07
C ASP A 256 8.30 -14.20 -14.06
N ALA A 257 9.32 -13.95 -13.24
CA ALA A 257 10.02 -12.67 -13.16
C ALA A 257 10.68 -12.31 -14.52
N TRP A 258 11.39 -13.23 -15.14
CA TRP A 258 11.97 -13.04 -16.47
C TRP A 258 10.91 -12.79 -17.53
N GLY A 259 9.88 -13.63 -17.58
CA GLY A 259 8.77 -13.49 -18.53
C GLY A 259 8.05 -12.15 -18.38
N TYR A 260 7.77 -11.73 -17.12
CA TYR A 260 7.16 -10.44 -16.83
C TYR A 260 8.06 -9.25 -17.25
N ALA A 261 9.37 -9.33 -16.96
CA ALA A 261 10.33 -8.29 -17.33
C ALA A 261 10.38 -8.10 -18.85
N ILE A 262 10.53 -9.18 -19.61
CA ILE A 262 10.56 -9.16 -21.08
C ILE A 262 9.25 -8.60 -21.63
N LEU A 263 8.11 -9.16 -21.20
CA LEU A 263 6.80 -8.74 -21.71
C LEU A 263 6.54 -7.24 -21.43
N SER A 264 6.88 -6.77 -20.23
CA SER A 264 6.64 -5.36 -19.86
C SER A 264 7.49 -4.40 -20.70
N LEU A 265 8.74 -4.76 -21.02
CA LEU A 265 9.61 -3.98 -21.90
C LEU A 265 9.11 -3.97 -23.35
N LEU A 266 8.69 -5.12 -23.88
CA LEU A 266 8.12 -5.20 -25.23
C LEU A 266 6.86 -4.37 -25.36
N LEU A 267 5.96 -4.40 -24.38
CA LEU A 267 4.75 -3.59 -24.36
C LEU A 267 5.03 -2.08 -24.29
N LEU A 268 6.06 -1.68 -23.53
CA LEU A 268 6.49 -0.28 -23.46
C LEU A 268 7.06 0.19 -24.80
N LEU A 269 7.93 -0.60 -25.43
CA LEU A 269 8.49 -0.27 -26.74
C LEU A 269 7.39 -0.19 -27.81
N ALA A 270 6.45 -1.14 -27.82
CA ALA A 270 5.32 -1.12 -28.74
C ALA A 270 4.45 0.15 -28.56
N ARG A 271 4.23 0.58 -27.32
CA ARG A 271 3.52 1.85 -27.04
C ARG A 271 4.31 3.05 -27.53
N GLY A 272 5.63 3.08 -27.32
CA GLY A 272 6.50 4.15 -27.82
C GLY A 272 6.42 4.29 -29.33
N VAL A 273 6.49 3.19 -30.07
CA VAL A 273 6.32 3.18 -31.53
C VAL A 273 4.93 3.70 -31.95
N ALA A 274 3.89 3.35 -31.18
CA ALA A 274 2.51 3.76 -31.47
C ALA A 274 2.22 5.25 -31.20
N THR A 275 3.13 6.00 -30.56
CA THR A 275 2.96 7.45 -30.34
C THR A 275 3.07 8.29 -31.62
N PHE A 276 3.67 7.74 -32.66
CA PHE A 276 3.92 8.39 -33.97
C PHE A 276 4.65 9.74 -33.92
N ASN A 277 5.32 10.07 -32.81
CA ASN A 277 6.17 11.25 -32.69
C ASN A 277 7.50 10.91 -32.03
N LEU A 278 8.56 11.66 -32.42
CA LEU A 278 9.93 11.40 -31.97
C LEU A 278 10.14 11.69 -30.49
N GLU A 279 9.48 12.71 -29.93
CA GLU A 279 9.60 13.07 -28.51
C GLU A 279 8.97 11.99 -27.62
N GLY A 280 7.72 11.61 -27.89
CA GLY A 280 7.05 10.53 -27.15
C GLY A 280 7.80 9.20 -27.23
N PHE A 281 8.37 8.87 -28.42
CA PHE A 281 9.21 7.69 -28.56
C PHE A 281 10.49 7.77 -27.71
N ALA A 282 11.17 8.91 -27.69
CA ALA A 282 12.36 9.12 -26.87
C ALA A 282 12.07 8.99 -25.36
N GLU A 283 10.92 9.49 -24.89
CA GLU A 283 10.49 9.33 -23.50
C GLU A 283 10.26 7.86 -23.14
N TYR A 284 9.54 7.10 -23.99
CA TYR A 284 9.32 5.67 -23.78
C TYR A 284 10.62 4.87 -23.82
N LEU A 285 11.56 5.23 -24.69
CA LEU A 285 12.87 4.60 -24.78
C LEU A 285 13.71 4.86 -23.53
N SER A 286 13.73 6.12 -23.06
CA SER A 286 14.40 6.49 -21.80
C SER A 286 13.84 5.73 -20.60
N PHE A 287 12.50 5.68 -20.49
CA PHE A 287 11.83 4.93 -19.44
C PHE A 287 12.14 3.43 -19.51
N SER A 288 12.07 2.84 -20.70
CA SER A 288 12.37 1.41 -20.91
C SER A 288 13.82 1.08 -20.54
N ARG A 289 14.78 1.96 -20.83
CA ARG A 289 16.19 1.81 -20.46
C ARG A 289 16.37 1.80 -18.93
N LYS A 290 15.75 2.75 -18.22
CA LYS A 290 15.80 2.80 -16.74
C LYS A 290 15.22 1.53 -16.13
N LEU A 291 14.08 1.07 -16.64
CA LEU A 291 13.41 -0.14 -16.16
C LEU A 291 14.24 -1.40 -16.46
N ALA A 292 14.84 -1.51 -17.65
CA ALA A 292 15.71 -2.64 -18.02
C ALA A 292 16.94 -2.73 -17.12
N LEU A 293 17.54 -1.60 -16.76
CA LEU A 293 18.66 -1.56 -15.80
C LEU A 293 18.23 -2.05 -14.41
N ALA A 294 17.05 -1.63 -13.94
CA ALA A 294 16.49 -2.09 -12.67
C ALA A 294 16.23 -3.61 -12.70
N TYR A 295 15.64 -4.12 -13.77
CA TYR A 295 15.41 -5.56 -13.95
C TYR A 295 16.71 -6.36 -13.98
N HIS A 296 17.70 -5.90 -14.73
CA HIS A 296 19.01 -6.55 -14.77
C HIS A 296 19.58 -6.72 -13.36
N ARG A 297 19.58 -5.68 -12.55
CA ARG A 297 20.09 -5.75 -11.17
C ARG A 297 19.31 -6.74 -10.31
N ILE A 298 17.99 -6.70 -10.35
CA ILE A 298 17.12 -7.63 -9.59
C ILE A 298 17.36 -9.08 -10.03
N LEU A 299 17.37 -9.34 -11.32
CA LEU A 299 17.47 -10.69 -11.87
C LEU A 299 18.83 -11.34 -11.67
N PHE A 300 19.89 -10.54 -11.64
CA PHE A 300 21.27 -11.00 -11.40
C PHE A 300 21.74 -10.85 -9.94
N GLY A 301 20.87 -10.41 -9.02
CA GLY A 301 21.13 -10.39 -7.58
C GLY A 301 22.06 -9.29 -7.11
N TYR A 302 22.17 -8.17 -7.85
CA TYR A 302 22.91 -6.99 -7.38
C TYR A 302 22.14 -6.28 -6.27
N LYS A 303 22.87 -5.74 -5.30
CA LYS A 303 22.26 -4.94 -4.21
C LYS A 303 21.53 -3.73 -4.79
N LEU A 304 20.31 -3.49 -4.30
CA LEU A 304 19.46 -2.40 -4.77
C LEU A 304 19.85 -1.04 -4.18
N ASP A 305 20.51 -1.06 -3.02
CA ASP A 305 20.86 0.11 -2.21
C ASP A 305 21.79 1.09 -2.91
N GLU A 306 22.66 0.61 -3.81
CA GLU A 306 23.64 1.45 -4.51
C GLU A 306 23.05 2.31 -5.63
N PHE A 307 21.79 2.06 -6.04
CA PHE A 307 21.18 2.74 -7.18
C PHE A 307 20.06 3.71 -6.82
N PHE A 308 19.50 3.55 -5.64
CA PHE A 308 18.41 4.37 -5.10
C PHE A 308 18.83 5.16 -3.87
N GLY A 309 20.15 5.43 -3.73
CA GLY A 309 20.62 6.50 -2.87
C GLY A 309 19.85 7.79 -3.20
N PRO A 310 19.62 8.70 -2.27
CA PRO A 310 18.61 9.73 -2.37
C PRO A 310 18.81 10.64 -3.56
N PRO A 311 18.09 10.43 -4.67
CA PRO A 311 17.47 11.52 -5.37
C PRO A 311 16.07 11.15 -5.85
N PHE A 312 15.20 10.58 -4.98
CA PHE A 312 13.78 10.51 -5.32
C PHE A 312 13.11 11.89 -5.40
N GLY A 313 13.80 12.96 -4.98
CA GLY A 313 13.38 14.33 -5.17
C GLY A 313 13.30 14.82 -6.62
N GLN A 314 13.74 14.03 -7.60
CA GLN A 314 13.66 14.38 -9.04
C GLN A 314 12.45 13.74 -9.74
N TRP A 315 11.59 13.01 -9.02
CA TRP A 315 10.37 12.40 -9.57
C TRP A 315 9.09 13.12 -9.10
N GLN A 316 9.21 14.40 -8.75
CA GLN A 316 8.07 15.30 -8.45
C GLN A 316 7.39 15.74 -9.72
#